data_94c26131236ac9f1d38242512c98c656
#
_entry.id   94c26131236ac9f1d38242512c98c656
#
_cell.length_a   1.000
_cell.length_b   1.000
_cell.length_c   1.000
_cell.angle_alpha   90.00
_cell.angle_beta   90.00
_cell.angle_gamma   90.00
#
_symmetry.space_group_name_H-M   'P 1'
#
loop_
_entity.id
_entity.type
_entity.pdbx_description
1 polymer ?
#
loop_
_entity_poly.entity_id
_entity_poly.type
_entity_poly.pdbx_seq_one_letter_code
_entity_poly.pdbx_strand_id
1 'polypeptide(L)'
;MDWHAFFEPEETVGRLWHRLVGEKATLPHHPEAAVAFTAVSRSIGIVFRGLGGLASVEIKPAEDAVSGHRLSWRQRLGRDDERIAAARYTGEALYLPGEIALFPDADLNRALYLWLAGWAVAAADVPLEKPWDPLARDIARLRHAHRATEIARARFPGLARSWSSLAAATLAARPARRLPPVETAVEALVGHLLGRPAPIGDALRLAELIADPTLPLDRLVAPANYRPYLPVAPWGDFDPSRAAPAGGRDEKEAEAGSGNSDSGARKSRRARRRRSDQVERPDALFIHRFDKILSWAEFLNLH
;
A
#
# COMPACT_ATOMS: atom_id res chain seq x y z
N MET A 1 17.70 49.86 11.90
CA MET A 1 17.38 49.02 10.75
C MET A 1 18.45 47.94 10.70
N ASP A 2 18.12 46.80 11.29
CA ASP A 2 19.08 45.69 11.44
C ASP A 2 19.20 44.92 10.09
N TRP A 3 20.31 45.13 9.43
CA TRP A 3 20.66 44.46 8.15
C TRP A 3 21.11 43.01 8.36
N HIS A 4 21.21 42.52 9.56
CA HIS A 4 21.68 41.17 9.91
C HIS A 4 20.61 40.08 9.70
N ALA A 5 19.34 40.43 9.45
CA ALA A 5 18.25 39.47 9.25
C ALA A 5 18.12 38.94 7.80
N PHE A 6 19.02 39.36 6.88
CA PHE A 6 18.87 39.05 5.47
C PHE A 6 19.82 37.96 4.93
N PHE A 7 20.69 37.42 5.74
CA PHE A 7 21.70 36.44 5.31
C PHE A 7 21.82 35.26 6.26
N GLU A 8 20.78 34.45 6.39
CA GLU A 8 20.95 33.03 6.69
C GLU A 8 20.56 32.24 5.44
N PRO A 9 21.49 32.10 4.48
CA PRO A 9 21.22 31.36 3.24
C PRO A 9 20.84 29.89 3.52
N GLU A 10 21.36 29.31 4.61
CA GLU A 10 21.09 27.94 5.01
C GLU A 10 19.63 27.72 5.40
N GLU A 11 19.02 28.64 6.16
CA GLU A 11 17.60 28.56 6.53
C GLU A 11 16.67 28.78 5.33
N THR A 12 17.06 29.68 4.44
CA THR A 12 16.27 29.98 3.23
C THR A 12 16.36 28.84 2.22
N VAL A 13 17.54 28.25 2.05
CA VAL A 13 17.77 27.06 1.22
C VAL A 13 17.09 25.85 1.86
N GLY A 14 17.16 25.67 3.17
CA GLY A 14 16.45 24.60 3.89
C GLY A 14 14.94 24.71 3.73
N ARG A 15 14.35 25.91 3.90
CA ARG A 15 12.91 26.14 3.67
C ARG A 15 12.51 25.97 2.21
N LEU A 16 13.32 26.42 1.26
CA LEU A 16 13.08 26.20 -0.17
C LEU A 16 13.22 24.73 -0.53
N TRP A 17 14.19 24.01 0.05
CA TRP A 17 14.37 22.58 -0.11
C TRP A 17 13.21 21.80 0.50
N HIS A 18 12.77 22.09 1.71
CA HIS A 18 11.56 21.52 2.30
C HIS A 18 10.30 21.83 1.50
N ARG A 19 10.22 22.97 0.81
CA ARG A 19 9.10 23.31 -0.07
C ARG A 19 9.20 22.62 -1.44
N LEU A 20 10.40 22.35 -1.94
CA LEU A 20 10.67 21.67 -3.22
C LEU A 20 10.64 20.15 -3.09
N VAL A 21 11.20 19.61 -2.01
CA VAL A 21 11.34 18.17 -1.70
C VAL A 21 10.28 17.73 -0.69
N GLY A 22 9.50 18.70 -0.18
CA GLY A 22 8.50 18.45 0.85
C GLY A 22 7.74 17.16 0.60
N GLU A 23 7.58 16.37 1.65
CA GLU A 23 6.90 15.08 1.74
C GLU A 23 5.46 15.11 1.19
N LYS A 24 5.32 15.37 -0.11
CA LYS A 24 4.02 15.25 -0.74
C LYS A 24 3.77 13.77 -0.95
N ALA A 25 2.93 13.21 -0.11
CA ALA A 25 2.30 11.94 -0.37
C ALA A 25 1.73 11.94 -1.80
N THR A 26 1.75 10.78 -2.45
CA THR A 26 1.19 10.66 -3.79
C THR A 26 -0.32 10.86 -3.78
N LEU A 27 -0.99 10.43 -2.73
CA LEU A 27 -2.42 10.63 -2.50
C LEU A 27 -2.66 11.85 -1.60
N PRO A 28 -3.79 12.56 -1.75
CA PRO A 28 -4.16 13.66 -0.87
C PRO A 28 -4.39 13.17 0.56
N HIS A 29 -4.18 14.07 1.51
CA HIS A 29 -4.45 13.84 2.92
C HIS A 29 -5.23 15.02 3.49
N HIS A 30 -6.39 14.73 4.07
CA HIS A 30 -7.36 15.70 4.62
C HIS A 30 -7.53 15.47 6.12
N PRO A 31 -6.65 15.99 6.98
CA PRO A 31 -6.66 15.71 8.41
C PRO A 31 -7.96 16.18 9.10
N GLU A 32 -8.60 17.20 8.57
CA GLU A 32 -9.88 17.71 9.06
C GLU A 32 -11.07 16.75 8.85
N ALA A 33 -10.94 15.83 7.89
CA ALA A 33 -11.93 14.81 7.57
C ALA A 33 -11.46 13.40 7.95
N ALA A 34 -10.37 13.30 8.71
CA ALA A 34 -9.77 12.02 9.10
C ALA A 34 -10.72 11.19 9.96
N VAL A 35 -10.79 9.90 9.67
CA VAL A 35 -11.53 8.91 10.45
C VAL A 35 -10.57 7.85 10.97
N ALA A 36 -10.37 7.81 12.28
CA ALA A 36 -9.52 6.81 12.91
C ALA A 36 -10.21 5.43 12.93
N PHE A 37 -9.45 4.38 12.70
CA PHE A 37 -9.92 2.99 12.80
C PHE A 37 -10.58 2.69 14.13
N THR A 38 -10.03 3.19 15.25
CA THR A 38 -10.57 2.99 16.60
C THR A 38 -12.01 3.51 16.77
N ALA A 39 -12.38 4.58 16.05
CA ALA A 39 -13.71 5.15 16.08
C ALA A 39 -14.76 4.28 15.36
N VAL A 40 -14.34 3.43 14.43
CA VAL A 40 -15.24 2.63 13.57
C VAL A 40 -15.07 1.13 13.71
N SER A 41 -14.04 0.64 14.39
CA SER A 41 -13.67 -0.77 14.47
C SER A 41 -14.80 -1.69 14.94
N ARG A 42 -15.57 -1.26 15.96
CA ARG A 42 -16.72 -2.02 16.46
C ARG A 42 -17.81 -2.16 15.37
N SER A 43 -18.14 -1.07 14.70
CA SER A 43 -19.15 -1.05 13.63
C SER A 43 -18.71 -1.90 12.45
N ILE A 44 -17.43 -1.82 12.06
CA ILE A 44 -16.84 -2.64 11.01
C ILE A 44 -16.95 -4.11 11.35
N GLY A 45 -16.65 -4.51 12.61
CA GLY A 45 -16.76 -5.89 13.07
C GLY A 45 -18.19 -6.44 12.97
N ILE A 46 -19.18 -5.63 13.32
CA ILE A 46 -20.59 -6.00 13.19
C ILE A 46 -20.98 -6.14 11.73
N VAL A 47 -20.63 -5.17 10.91
CA VAL A 47 -20.94 -5.17 9.45
C VAL A 47 -20.27 -6.34 8.77
N PHE A 48 -18.96 -6.57 8.97
CA PHE A 48 -18.22 -7.68 8.37
C PHE A 48 -18.89 -9.03 8.64
N ARG A 49 -19.24 -9.31 9.91
CA ARG A 49 -19.93 -10.55 10.29
C ARG A 49 -21.36 -10.61 9.76
N GLY A 50 -22.09 -9.51 9.81
CA GLY A 50 -23.45 -9.40 9.29
C GLY A 50 -23.53 -9.62 7.77
N LEU A 51 -22.47 -9.32 7.03
CA LEU A 51 -22.35 -9.56 5.60
C LEU A 51 -21.87 -10.98 5.25
N GLY A 52 -21.59 -11.82 6.26
CA GLY A 52 -21.17 -13.21 6.08
C GLY A 52 -19.67 -13.45 6.27
N GLY A 53 -18.92 -12.47 6.79
CA GLY A 53 -17.53 -12.67 7.18
C GLY A 53 -17.42 -13.64 8.37
N LEU A 54 -16.38 -14.49 8.36
CA LEU A 54 -16.19 -15.51 9.40
C LEU A 54 -15.98 -14.87 10.77
N ALA A 55 -16.59 -15.44 11.79
CA ALA A 55 -16.49 -14.95 13.18
C ALA A 55 -15.05 -15.02 13.73
N SER A 56 -14.25 -15.97 13.23
CA SER A 56 -12.84 -16.17 13.60
C SER A 56 -11.90 -15.10 13.04
N VAL A 57 -12.34 -14.33 12.04
CA VAL A 57 -11.49 -13.30 11.41
C VAL A 57 -11.32 -12.13 12.38
N GLU A 58 -10.07 -11.84 12.69
CA GLU A 58 -9.70 -10.67 13.46
C GLU A 58 -9.67 -9.41 12.58
N ILE A 59 -10.12 -8.28 13.10
CA ILE A 59 -10.09 -6.99 12.41
C ILE A 59 -9.08 -6.10 13.13
N LYS A 60 -8.02 -5.73 12.42
CA LYS A 60 -6.84 -5.06 12.97
C LYS A 60 -6.48 -3.82 12.15
N PRO A 61 -5.80 -2.83 12.76
CA PRO A 61 -5.17 -1.77 11.99
C PRO A 61 -4.05 -2.35 11.11
N ALA A 62 -3.96 -1.85 9.88
CA ALA A 62 -2.88 -2.16 8.96
C ALA A 62 -1.64 -1.33 9.30
N GLU A 63 -0.48 -1.94 9.18
CA GLU A 63 0.78 -1.20 9.14
C GLU A 63 1.03 -0.66 7.73
N ASP A 64 1.75 0.46 7.66
CA ASP A 64 2.19 1.03 6.39
C ASP A 64 3.12 0.07 5.67
N ALA A 65 2.79 -0.24 4.42
CA ALA A 65 3.60 -1.10 3.56
C ALA A 65 4.19 -0.31 2.39
N VAL A 66 5.37 -0.75 1.93
CA VAL A 66 6.00 -0.18 0.73
C VAL A 66 5.11 -0.43 -0.48
N SER A 67 4.71 0.64 -1.15
CA SER A 67 3.77 0.58 -2.27
C SER A 67 4.43 0.23 -3.61
N GLY A 68 5.70 0.37 -3.80
CA GLY A 68 6.41 0.02 -5.04
C GLY A 68 5.97 0.77 -6.31
N HIS A 69 4.93 1.60 -6.27
CA HIS A 69 4.47 2.36 -7.43
C HIS A 69 5.50 3.41 -7.87
N ARG A 70 5.38 3.90 -9.10
CA ARG A 70 6.30 4.90 -9.61
C ARG A 70 6.12 6.25 -8.92
N LEU A 71 7.15 6.72 -8.25
CA LEU A 71 7.20 8.05 -7.66
C LEU A 71 7.48 9.12 -8.72
N SER A 72 7.00 10.34 -8.51
CA SER A 72 7.40 11.50 -9.30
C SER A 72 8.88 11.81 -9.09
N TRP A 73 9.51 12.55 -10.02
CA TRP A 73 10.92 12.90 -9.89
C TRP A 73 11.24 13.71 -8.61
N ARG A 74 10.29 14.55 -8.16
CA ARG A 74 10.44 15.34 -6.91
C ARG A 74 10.40 14.45 -5.68
N GLN A 75 9.51 13.45 -5.65
CA GLN A 75 9.44 12.49 -4.55
C GLN A 75 10.69 11.62 -4.48
N ARG A 76 11.26 11.23 -5.64
CA ARG A 76 12.52 10.46 -5.72
C ARG A 76 13.74 11.20 -5.21
N LEU A 77 13.72 12.54 -5.13
CA LEU A 77 14.79 13.32 -4.52
C LEU A 77 14.83 13.18 -3.00
N GLY A 78 13.68 12.87 -2.39
CA GLY A 78 13.57 12.75 -0.93
C GLY A 78 13.43 11.32 -0.41
N ARG A 79 12.99 10.36 -1.25
CA ARG A 79 12.76 8.96 -0.86
C ARG A 79 12.76 8.03 -2.06
N ASP A 80 13.14 6.78 -1.83
CA ASP A 80 13.12 5.75 -2.88
C ASP A 80 11.76 5.07 -3.00
N ASP A 81 11.00 4.97 -1.89
CA ASP A 81 9.70 4.31 -1.82
C ASP A 81 8.70 5.13 -1.00
N GLU A 82 7.41 4.91 -1.24
CA GLU A 82 6.32 5.46 -0.44
C GLU A 82 5.62 4.33 0.31
N ARG A 83 5.35 4.57 1.58
CA ARG A 83 4.56 3.65 2.41
C ARG A 83 3.11 4.11 2.42
N ILE A 84 2.21 3.17 2.17
CA ILE A 84 0.77 3.42 2.15
C ILE A 84 0.08 2.33 2.99
N ALA A 85 -0.77 2.74 3.91
CA ALA A 85 -1.65 1.83 4.63
C ALA A 85 -2.77 1.38 3.69
N ALA A 86 -2.63 0.20 3.11
CA ALA A 86 -3.66 -0.41 2.27
C ALA A 86 -4.43 -1.48 3.06
N ALA A 87 -5.73 -1.62 2.75
CA ALA A 87 -6.50 -2.73 3.29
C ALA A 87 -5.95 -4.07 2.80
N ARG A 88 -5.93 -5.08 3.67
CA ARG A 88 -5.45 -6.42 3.33
C ARG A 88 -6.29 -7.47 4.05
N TYR A 89 -6.68 -8.51 3.33
CA TYR A 89 -7.38 -9.66 3.89
C TYR A 89 -6.59 -10.94 3.64
N THR A 90 -6.30 -11.68 4.72
CA THR A 90 -5.50 -12.92 4.68
C THR A 90 -6.32 -14.18 4.89
N GLY A 91 -7.64 -14.06 5.07
CA GLY A 91 -8.50 -15.17 5.50
C GLY A 91 -8.57 -15.34 7.01
N GLU A 92 -7.52 -15.01 7.76
CA GLU A 92 -7.48 -15.05 9.22
C GLU A 92 -7.69 -13.67 9.85
N ALA A 93 -7.24 -12.63 9.18
CA ALA A 93 -7.37 -11.25 9.62
C ALA A 93 -7.69 -10.29 8.48
N LEU A 94 -8.52 -9.30 8.78
CA LEU A 94 -8.77 -8.13 7.95
C LEU A 94 -8.00 -6.94 8.52
N TYR A 95 -6.99 -6.51 7.81
CA TYR A 95 -6.21 -5.33 8.14
C TYR A 95 -6.77 -4.13 7.39
N LEU A 96 -7.04 -3.05 8.11
CA LEU A 96 -7.58 -1.81 7.57
C LEU A 96 -6.68 -0.64 7.97
N PRO A 97 -6.59 0.43 7.16
CA PRO A 97 -5.79 1.59 7.54
C PRO A 97 -6.09 2.07 8.96
N GLY A 98 -5.05 2.43 9.72
CA GLY A 98 -5.22 2.98 11.07
C GLY A 98 -5.98 4.30 11.08
N GLU A 99 -5.91 5.03 9.97
CA GLU A 99 -6.64 6.26 9.69
C GLU A 99 -6.96 6.34 8.20
N ILE A 100 -8.14 6.83 7.85
CA ILE A 100 -8.51 7.22 6.48
C ILE A 100 -8.79 8.72 6.47
N ALA A 101 -7.95 9.46 5.74
CA ALA A 101 -8.04 10.91 5.52
C ALA A 101 -7.90 11.23 4.01
N LEU A 102 -8.35 10.31 3.15
CA LEU A 102 -8.15 10.38 1.70
C LEU A 102 -9.09 11.41 1.03
N PHE A 103 -10.31 11.51 1.53
CA PHE A 103 -11.34 12.37 0.97
C PHE A 103 -11.58 13.60 1.87
N PRO A 104 -11.98 14.75 1.30
CA PRO A 104 -12.31 15.94 2.09
C PRO A 104 -13.61 15.80 2.89
N ASP A 105 -14.32 14.69 2.74
CA ASP A 105 -15.57 14.36 3.42
C ASP A 105 -15.36 13.16 4.37
N ALA A 106 -15.58 13.39 5.67
CA ALA A 106 -15.45 12.38 6.71
C ALA A 106 -16.46 11.22 6.54
N ASP A 107 -17.64 11.48 5.99
CA ASP A 107 -18.64 10.43 5.75
C ASP A 107 -18.18 9.50 4.61
N LEU A 108 -17.51 10.02 3.59
CA LEU A 108 -16.88 9.20 2.55
C LEU A 108 -15.71 8.39 3.11
N ASN A 109 -14.88 8.96 3.98
CA ASN A 109 -13.79 8.22 4.65
C ASN A 109 -14.36 7.10 5.55
N ARG A 110 -15.47 7.34 6.24
CA ARG A 110 -16.20 6.33 7.01
C ARG A 110 -16.83 5.26 6.12
N ALA A 111 -17.46 5.67 5.01
CA ALA A 111 -18.06 4.76 4.04
C ALA A 111 -17.02 3.84 3.40
N LEU A 112 -15.79 4.33 3.21
CA LEU A 112 -14.68 3.52 2.68
C LEU A 112 -14.32 2.36 3.63
N TYR A 113 -14.29 2.56 4.94
CA TYR A 113 -14.10 1.48 5.90
C TYR A 113 -15.19 0.39 5.79
N LEU A 114 -16.45 0.81 5.71
CA LEU A 114 -17.58 -0.12 5.60
C LEU A 114 -17.56 -0.87 4.27
N TRP A 115 -17.22 -0.15 3.19
CA TRP A 115 -17.04 -0.73 1.87
C TRP A 115 -15.94 -1.81 1.87
N LEU A 116 -14.77 -1.51 2.43
CA LEU A 116 -13.64 -2.45 2.50
C LEU A 116 -14.00 -3.72 3.27
N ALA A 117 -14.80 -3.61 4.33
CA ALA A 117 -15.29 -4.78 5.07
C ALA A 117 -16.17 -5.68 4.19
N GLY A 118 -17.12 -5.12 3.47
CA GLY A 118 -17.99 -5.89 2.57
C GLY A 118 -17.24 -6.41 1.34
N TRP A 119 -16.33 -5.60 0.80
CA TRP A 119 -15.46 -6.00 -0.30
C TRP A 119 -14.59 -7.21 0.09
N ALA A 120 -14.01 -7.22 1.30
CA ALA A 120 -13.22 -8.34 1.79
C ALA A 120 -14.01 -9.66 1.86
N VAL A 121 -15.29 -9.59 2.28
CA VAL A 121 -16.17 -10.76 2.27
C VAL A 121 -16.41 -11.27 0.84
N ALA A 122 -16.66 -10.37 -0.12
CA ALA A 122 -16.84 -10.75 -1.52
C ALA A 122 -15.55 -11.25 -2.17
N ALA A 123 -14.40 -10.66 -1.84
CA ALA A 123 -13.10 -11.01 -2.36
C ALA A 123 -12.68 -12.44 -1.96
N ALA A 124 -13.12 -12.92 -0.80
CA ALA A 124 -12.86 -14.28 -0.34
C ALA A 124 -13.47 -15.35 -1.26
N ASP A 125 -14.55 -15.01 -1.97
CA ASP A 125 -15.24 -15.92 -2.91
C ASP A 125 -14.64 -15.91 -4.31
N VAL A 126 -13.64 -15.06 -4.59
CA VAL A 126 -13.03 -14.87 -5.90
C VAL A 126 -11.65 -15.51 -5.94
N PRO A 127 -11.36 -16.43 -6.87
CA PRO A 127 -10.01 -16.97 -7.07
C PRO A 127 -9.00 -15.86 -7.40
N LEU A 128 -7.82 -15.89 -6.81
CA LEU A 128 -6.71 -14.99 -7.12
C LEU A 128 -5.61 -15.75 -7.84
N GLU A 129 -5.38 -15.40 -9.09
CA GLU A 129 -4.25 -15.89 -9.87
C GLU A 129 -2.93 -15.25 -9.38
N LYS A 130 -1.84 -16.01 -9.43
CA LYS A 130 -0.50 -15.57 -8.96
C LYS A 130 0.55 -15.74 -10.05
N PRO A 131 0.46 -15.03 -11.16
CA PRO A 131 1.47 -15.11 -12.22
C PRO A 131 2.83 -14.55 -11.74
N TRP A 132 3.92 -15.01 -12.37
CA TRP A 132 5.28 -14.56 -12.04
C TRP A 132 5.58 -13.17 -12.57
N ASP A 133 5.10 -12.85 -13.77
CA ASP A 133 5.31 -11.56 -14.39
C ASP A 133 4.64 -10.43 -13.59
N PRO A 134 5.31 -9.28 -13.31
CA PRO A 134 4.74 -8.22 -12.50
C PRO A 134 3.54 -7.52 -13.16
N LEU A 135 3.50 -7.37 -14.50
CA LEU A 135 2.35 -6.81 -15.20
C LEU A 135 1.17 -7.79 -15.14
N ALA A 136 1.41 -9.07 -15.42
CA ALA A 136 0.39 -10.11 -15.32
C ALA A 136 -0.19 -10.19 -13.90
N ARG A 137 0.65 -10.02 -12.88
CA ARG A 137 0.23 -9.98 -11.48
C ARG A 137 -0.67 -8.80 -11.17
N ASP A 138 -0.36 -7.63 -11.69
CA ASP A 138 -1.20 -6.44 -11.53
C ASP A 138 -2.55 -6.61 -12.23
N ILE A 139 -2.58 -7.19 -13.43
CA ILE A 139 -3.84 -7.48 -14.14
C ILE A 139 -4.64 -8.55 -13.38
N ALA A 140 -4.02 -9.60 -12.85
CA ALA A 140 -4.69 -10.60 -12.02
C ALA A 140 -5.34 -9.96 -10.77
N ARG A 141 -4.62 -9.03 -10.10
CA ARG A 141 -5.16 -8.29 -8.95
C ARG A 141 -6.33 -7.38 -9.34
N LEU A 142 -6.23 -6.68 -10.48
CA LEU A 142 -7.32 -5.83 -10.98
C LEU A 142 -8.54 -6.67 -11.39
N ARG A 143 -8.34 -7.85 -12.02
CA ARG A 143 -9.40 -8.81 -12.34
C ARG A 143 -10.11 -9.27 -11.06
N HIS A 144 -9.35 -9.68 -10.07
CA HIS A 144 -9.87 -10.08 -8.76
C HIS A 144 -10.63 -8.94 -8.08
N ALA A 145 -10.05 -7.74 -8.03
CA ALA A 145 -10.66 -6.57 -7.41
C ALA A 145 -11.97 -6.16 -8.11
N HIS A 146 -12.00 -6.17 -9.44
CA HIS A 146 -13.19 -5.88 -10.21
C HIS A 146 -14.29 -6.91 -9.92
N ARG A 147 -13.97 -8.21 -9.98
CA ARG A 147 -14.95 -9.27 -9.73
C ARG A 147 -15.49 -9.21 -8.30
N ALA A 148 -14.63 -9.00 -7.30
CA ALA A 148 -15.03 -8.80 -5.91
C ALA A 148 -15.96 -7.58 -5.77
N THR A 149 -15.69 -6.49 -6.50
CA THR A 149 -16.52 -5.29 -6.50
C THR A 149 -17.92 -5.57 -7.08
N GLU A 150 -17.99 -6.28 -8.20
CA GLU A 150 -19.28 -6.70 -8.82
C GLU A 150 -20.11 -7.56 -7.84
N ILE A 151 -19.49 -8.56 -7.22
CA ILE A 151 -20.13 -9.41 -6.22
C ILE A 151 -20.59 -8.58 -5.01
N ALA A 152 -19.73 -7.69 -4.47
CA ALA A 152 -20.08 -6.86 -3.33
C ALA A 152 -21.29 -5.95 -3.63
N ARG A 153 -21.31 -5.34 -4.83
CA ARG A 153 -22.42 -4.48 -5.26
C ARG A 153 -23.73 -5.25 -5.44
N ALA A 154 -23.65 -6.45 -6.02
CA ALA A 154 -24.83 -7.29 -6.22
C ALA A 154 -25.38 -7.86 -4.89
N ARG A 155 -24.49 -8.29 -4.00
CA ARG A 155 -24.83 -8.97 -2.75
C ARG A 155 -25.21 -8.02 -1.62
N PHE A 156 -24.63 -6.81 -1.60
CA PHE A 156 -24.79 -5.84 -0.51
C PHE A 156 -25.35 -4.50 -0.98
N PRO A 157 -26.68 -4.39 -1.24
CA PRO A 157 -27.30 -3.18 -1.78
C PRO A 157 -27.08 -1.93 -0.94
N GLY A 158 -26.90 -2.09 0.41
CA GLY A 158 -26.57 -1.01 1.32
C GLY A 158 -25.21 -0.36 1.00
N LEU A 159 -24.20 -1.18 0.70
CA LEU A 159 -22.86 -0.73 0.33
C LEU A 159 -22.81 -0.28 -1.15
N ALA A 160 -23.58 -0.90 -2.03
CA ALA A 160 -23.64 -0.55 -3.44
C ALA A 160 -24.04 0.92 -3.68
N ARG A 161 -24.86 1.49 -2.79
CA ARG A 161 -25.28 2.90 -2.87
C ARG A 161 -24.12 3.87 -2.69
N SER A 162 -23.12 3.54 -1.87
CA SER A 162 -21.93 4.38 -1.67
C SER A 162 -20.86 4.18 -2.73
N TRP A 163 -20.93 3.11 -3.53
CA TRP A 163 -19.91 2.77 -4.50
C TRP A 163 -19.63 3.89 -5.52
N SER A 164 -20.67 4.46 -6.12
CA SER A 164 -20.49 5.51 -7.13
C SER A 164 -19.75 6.73 -6.59
N SER A 165 -20.10 7.15 -5.36
CA SER A 165 -19.45 8.28 -4.69
C SER A 165 -18.01 7.94 -4.31
N LEU A 166 -17.75 6.73 -3.78
CA LEU A 166 -16.40 6.26 -3.46
C LEU A 166 -15.51 6.15 -4.70
N ALA A 167 -16.04 5.60 -5.79
CA ALA A 167 -15.31 5.47 -7.05
C ALA A 167 -14.97 6.85 -7.64
N ALA A 168 -15.95 7.76 -7.68
CA ALA A 168 -15.76 9.13 -8.17
C ALA A 168 -14.73 9.90 -7.30
N ALA A 169 -14.85 9.83 -5.97
CA ALA A 169 -13.91 10.47 -5.05
C ALA A 169 -12.49 9.87 -5.18
N THR A 170 -12.39 8.55 -5.36
CA THR A 170 -11.11 7.87 -5.61
C THR A 170 -10.47 8.36 -6.91
N LEU A 171 -11.25 8.50 -7.99
CA LEU A 171 -10.76 9.06 -9.25
C LEU A 171 -10.28 10.50 -9.11
N ALA A 172 -11.00 11.32 -8.34
CA ALA A 172 -10.61 12.70 -8.08
C ALA A 172 -9.33 12.81 -7.23
N ALA A 173 -9.13 11.88 -6.30
CA ALA A 173 -7.95 11.82 -5.44
C ALA A 173 -6.68 11.31 -6.18
N ARG A 174 -6.83 10.61 -7.33
CA ARG A 174 -5.68 10.09 -8.08
C ARG A 174 -4.96 11.19 -8.84
N PRO A 175 -3.65 11.33 -8.66
CA PRO A 175 -2.89 12.39 -9.32
C PRO A 175 -2.72 12.11 -10.82
N ALA A 176 -2.77 13.16 -11.63
CA ALA A 176 -2.33 13.09 -13.02
C ALA A 176 -0.80 12.95 -13.05
N ARG A 177 -0.28 11.86 -13.64
CA ARG A 177 1.14 11.54 -13.71
C ARG A 177 1.57 11.21 -15.14
N ARG A 178 2.80 11.58 -15.46
CA ARG A 178 3.44 11.10 -16.69
C ARG A 178 4.04 9.72 -16.42
N LEU A 179 3.46 8.71 -17.02
CA LEU A 179 3.86 7.31 -16.86
C LEU A 179 4.37 6.74 -18.18
N PRO A 180 5.22 5.70 -18.16
CA PRO A 180 5.54 4.91 -19.34
C PRO A 180 4.28 4.33 -19.99
N PRO A 181 4.33 3.96 -21.30
CA PRO A 181 3.14 3.55 -22.04
C PRO A 181 2.32 2.43 -21.37
N VAL A 182 2.98 1.35 -20.91
CA VAL A 182 2.31 0.21 -20.27
C VAL A 182 1.69 0.63 -18.93
N GLU A 183 2.40 1.40 -18.11
CA GLU A 183 1.85 1.92 -16.84
C GLU A 183 0.70 2.90 -17.10
N THR A 184 0.75 3.70 -18.19
CA THR A 184 -0.35 4.56 -18.61
C THR A 184 -1.58 3.75 -18.99
N ALA A 185 -1.39 2.63 -19.70
CA ALA A 185 -2.48 1.73 -20.05
C ALA A 185 -3.13 1.09 -18.81
N VAL A 186 -2.32 0.65 -17.84
CA VAL A 186 -2.82 0.12 -16.57
C VAL A 186 -3.56 1.19 -15.76
N GLU A 187 -3.05 2.44 -15.71
CA GLU A 187 -3.75 3.55 -15.03
C GLU A 187 -5.07 3.92 -15.71
N ALA A 188 -5.13 3.89 -17.04
CA ALA A 188 -6.37 4.08 -17.81
C ALA A 188 -7.38 2.96 -17.52
N LEU A 189 -6.91 1.71 -17.41
CA LEU A 189 -7.71 0.56 -17.00
C LEU A 189 -8.29 0.76 -15.59
N VAL A 190 -7.47 1.14 -14.62
CA VAL A 190 -7.94 1.47 -13.25
C VAL A 190 -9.03 2.54 -13.29
N GLY A 191 -8.82 3.59 -14.10
CA GLY A 191 -9.83 4.63 -14.30
C GLY A 191 -11.15 4.09 -14.85
N HIS A 192 -11.08 3.19 -15.83
CA HIS A 192 -12.25 2.54 -16.41
C HIS A 192 -13.01 1.68 -15.37
N LEU A 193 -12.30 0.85 -14.62
CA LEU A 193 -12.90 0.03 -13.57
C LEU A 193 -13.54 0.86 -12.44
N LEU A 194 -13.12 2.10 -12.26
CA LEU A 194 -13.72 3.09 -11.35
C LEU A 194 -14.82 3.94 -12.00
N GLY A 195 -15.19 3.68 -13.26
CA GLY A 195 -16.33 4.32 -13.93
C GLY A 195 -15.98 5.36 -14.99
N ARG A 196 -14.71 5.52 -15.40
CA ARG A 196 -14.40 6.29 -16.62
C ARG A 196 -14.90 5.58 -17.86
N PRO A 197 -15.12 6.29 -18.98
CA PRO A 197 -15.45 5.69 -20.26
C PRO A 197 -14.47 4.57 -20.66
N ALA A 198 -14.91 3.69 -21.57
CA ALA A 198 -14.09 2.62 -22.09
C ALA A 198 -12.75 3.15 -22.62
N PRO A 199 -11.62 2.54 -22.25
CA PRO A 199 -10.31 2.95 -22.69
C PRO A 199 -10.09 2.57 -24.16
N ILE A 200 -9.02 3.09 -24.75
CA ILE A 200 -8.61 2.80 -26.13
C ILE A 200 -7.21 2.14 -26.16
N GLY A 201 -6.84 1.55 -27.28
CA GLY A 201 -5.51 1.00 -27.51
C GLY A 201 -5.15 -0.15 -26.56
N ASP A 202 -3.96 -0.11 -25.99
CA ASP A 202 -3.47 -1.17 -25.09
C ASP A 202 -4.32 -1.30 -23.81
N ALA A 203 -4.85 -0.20 -23.30
CA ALA A 203 -5.74 -0.25 -22.14
C ALA A 203 -7.07 -0.97 -22.42
N LEU A 204 -7.58 -0.91 -23.67
CA LEU A 204 -8.76 -1.69 -24.07
C LEU A 204 -8.46 -3.19 -24.06
N ARG A 205 -7.30 -3.60 -24.59
CA ARG A 205 -6.87 -5.01 -24.54
C ARG A 205 -6.74 -5.53 -23.10
N LEU A 206 -6.22 -4.71 -22.20
CA LEU A 206 -6.16 -5.05 -20.78
C LEU A 206 -7.57 -5.13 -20.16
N ALA A 207 -8.51 -4.28 -20.58
CA ALA A 207 -9.91 -4.33 -20.12
C ALA A 207 -10.62 -5.61 -20.57
N GLU A 208 -10.34 -6.09 -21.79
CA GLU A 208 -10.84 -7.38 -22.29
C GLU A 208 -10.35 -8.55 -21.42
N LEU A 209 -9.07 -8.55 -21.01
CA LEU A 209 -8.54 -9.55 -20.08
C LEU A 209 -9.23 -9.50 -18.70
N ILE A 210 -9.68 -8.34 -18.25
CA ILE A 210 -10.45 -8.23 -16.99
C ILE A 210 -11.88 -8.78 -17.17
N ALA A 211 -12.52 -8.44 -18.29
CA ALA A 211 -13.91 -8.80 -18.56
C ALA A 211 -14.10 -10.32 -18.76
N ASP A 212 -13.11 -10.97 -19.38
CA ASP A 212 -13.13 -12.42 -19.62
C ASP A 212 -12.07 -13.14 -18.77
N PRO A 213 -12.47 -13.79 -17.66
CA PRO A 213 -11.56 -14.51 -16.79
C PRO A 213 -10.96 -15.78 -17.42
N THR A 214 -11.47 -16.24 -18.56
CA THR A 214 -10.92 -17.42 -19.26
C THR A 214 -9.69 -17.10 -20.08
N LEU A 215 -9.45 -15.81 -20.38
CA LEU A 215 -8.29 -15.38 -21.13
C LEU A 215 -7.02 -15.47 -20.25
N PRO A 216 -5.99 -16.19 -20.73
CA PRO A 216 -4.77 -16.40 -19.96
C PRO A 216 -3.93 -15.12 -19.86
N LEU A 217 -3.24 -14.95 -18.74
CA LEU A 217 -2.35 -13.80 -18.47
C LEU A 217 -0.87 -14.10 -18.75
N ASP A 218 -0.53 -15.32 -19.15
CA ASP A 218 0.82 -15.82 -19.38
C ASP A 218 1.56 -15.12 -20.54
N ARG A 219 0.80 -14.48 -21.45
CA ARG A 219 1.35 -13.70 -22.58
C ARG A 219 1.73 -12.27 -22.23
N LEU A 220 1.38 -11.82 -21.03
CA LEU A 220 1.77 -10.50 -20.57
C LEU A 220 3.22 -10.52 -20.11
N VAL A 221 4.00 -9.58 -20.63
CA VAL A 221 5.41 -9.41 -20.27
C VAL A 221 5.64 -7.95 -19.87
N ALA A 222 6.06 -7.77 -18.62
CA ALA A 222 6.37 -6.45 -18.10
C ALA A 222 7.65 -5.88 -18.73
N PRO A 223 7.71 -4.60 -19.08
CA PRO A 223 8.97 -3.92 -19.40
C PRO A 223 9.97 -3.97 -18.23
N ALA A 224 11.27 -3.95 -18.50
CA ALA A 224 12.34 -4.07 -17.50
C ALA A 224 12.21 -3.09 -16.32
N ASN A 225 11.67 -1.89 -16.55
CA ASN A 225 11.49 -0.85 -15.53
C ASN A 225 10.03 -0.68 -15.12
N TYR A 226 9.19 -1.69 -15.30
CA TYR A 226 7.79 -1.65 -14.90
C TYR A 226 7.66 -1.43 -13.39
N ARG A 227 6.74 -0.54 -13.01
CA ARG A 227 6.35 -0.33 -11.62
C ARG A 227 4.86 -0.61 -11.45
N PRO A 228 4.44 -1.24 -10.34
CA PRO A 228 3.04 -1.49 -10.06
C PRO A 228 2.19 -0.20 -10.07
N TYR A 229 0.90 -0.36 -10.32
CA TYR A 229 -0.02 0.78 -10.24
C TYR A 229 -0.14 1.31 -8.81
N LEU A 230 -0.51 2.60 -8.69
CA LEU A 230 -0.81 3.21 -7.39
C LEU A 230 -2.00 2.48 -6.75
N PRO A 231 -1.91 2.06 -5.48
CA PRO A 231 -3.02 1.41 -4.79
C PRO A 231 -4.34 2.15 -4.96
N VAL A 232 -5.43 1.42 -5.02
CA VAL A 232 -6.78 1.94 -5.23
C VAL A 232 -7.56 1.77 -3.93
N ALA A 233 -7.91 2.88 -3.28
CA ALA A 233 -8.44 2.87 -1.93
C ALA A 233 -9.64 1.92 -1.69
N PRO A 234 -10.65 1.81 -2.60
CA PRO A 234 -11.75 0.87 -2.42
C PRO A 234 -11.39 -0.61 -2.63
N TRP A 235 -10.18 -0.92 -3.03
CA TRP A 235 -9.72 -2.29 -3.25
C TRP A 235 -8.62 -2.64 -2.26
N GLY A 236 -8.84 -3.70 -1.52
CA GLY A 236 -7.81 -4.28 -0.66
C GLY A 236 -6.91 -5.24 -1.42
N ASP A 237 -5.82 -5.64 -0.77
CA ASP A 237 -5.02 -6.80 -1.18
C ASP A 237 -5.62 -8.05 -0.52
N PHE A 238 -5.97 -9.04 -1.33
CA PHE A 238 -6.46 -10.33 -0.83
C PHE A 238 -5.40 -11.39 -1.09
N ASP A 239 -4.81 -11.92 -0.05
CA ASP A 239 -3.83 -13.00 -0.17
C ASP A 239 -3.89 -13.97 1.02
N PRO A 240 -4.68 -15.05 0.90
CA PRO A 240 -4.79 -16.06 1.95
C PRO A 240 -3.48 -16.82 2.21
N SER A 241 -2.50 -16.77 1.29
CA SER A 241 -1.19 -17.39 1.53
C SER A 241 -0.26 -16.57 2.41
N ARG A 242 -0.64 -15.34 2.73
CA ARG A 242 0.06 -14.43 3.65
C ARG A 242 -0.54 -14.44 5.07
N ALA A 243 -1.35 -15.43 5.41
CA ALA A 243 -1.66 -15.70 6.79
C ALA A 243 -0.34 -15.73 7.56
N ALA A 244 -0.19 -14.92 8.60
CA ALA A 244 1.02 -14.93 9.40
C ALA A 244 1.27 -16.38 9.82
N PRO A 245 2.50 -16.90 9.73
CA PRO A 245 2.80 -18.21 10.30
C PRO A 245 2.28 -18.18 11.73
N ALA A 246 1.42 -19.13 12.09
CA ALA A 246 0.83 -19.22 13.42
C ALA A 246 1.96 -19.01 14.40
N GLY A 247 1.93 -17.88 15.13
CA GLY A 247 2.99 -17.49 16.03
C GLY A 247 3.32 -18.69 16.88
N GLY A 248 4.60 -19.05 16.96
CA GLY A 248 5.05 -20.19 17.73
C GLY A 248 4.34 -20.19 19.06
N ARG A 249 3.43 -21.12 19.23
CA ARG A 249 2.98 -21.49 20.55
C ARG A 249 4.23 -21.90 21.27
N ASP A 250 4.61 -21.12 22.28
CA ASP A 250 5.57 -21.55 23.29
C ASP A 250 5.18 -22.96 23.72
N GLU A 251 5.88 -23.96 23.20
CA GLU A 251 5.98 -25.29 23.80
C GLU A 251 6.78 -25.15 25.10
N LYS A 252 6.19 -24.53 26.09
CA LYS A 252 6.59 -24.56 27.47
C LYS A 252 5.33 -24.81 28.29
N GLU A 253 4.99 -26.09 28.41
CA GLU A 253 4.32 -26.66 29.57
C GLU A 253 3.86 -28.08 29.21
N ALA A 254 4.75 -29.02 29.21
CA ALA A 254 4.46 -30.42 29.50
C ALA A 254 5.75 -31.21 29.70
N GLU A 255 6.51 -30.92 30.75
CA GLU A 255 7.38 -31.89 31.37
C GLU A 255 7.34 -31.74 32.89
N ALA A 256 6.37 -32.40 33.45
CA ALA A 256 6.41 -32.81 34.83
C ALA A 256 6.14 -34.31 34.85
N GLY A 257 7.18 -35.09 35.02
CA GLY A 257 7.00 -36.47 35.50
C GLY A 257 7.88 -37.51 34.87
N SER A 258 8.85 -37.89 35.66
CA SER A 258 9.44 -39.26 35.77
C SER A 258 10.75 -39.56 35.09
N GLY A 259 11.80 -39.56 35.88
CA GLY A 259 12.63 -40.78 36.18
C GLY A 259 13.79 -41.11 35.27
N ASN A 260 14.94 -40.74 35.74
CA ASN A 260 16.15 -41.59 35.95
C ASN A 260 17.07 -41.96 34.79
N SER A 261 18.34 -41.61 35.02
CA SER A 261 19.63 -42.23 34.72
C SER A 261 20.24 -42.11 33.30
N ASP A 262 21.33 -41.47 33.31
CA ASP A 262 22.71 -41.88 33.06
C ASP A 262 23.43 -41.28 31.83
N SER A 263 24.54 -40.66 32.17
CA SER A 263 25.82 -40.48 31.49
C SER A 263 25.88 -39.97 30.04
N GLY A 264 26.61 -38.86 29.89
CA GLY A 264 27.51 -38.71 28.77
C GLY A 264 27.48 -37.41 27.98
N ALA A 265 28.51 -36.59 28.25
CA ALA A 265 29.09 -35.60 27.34
C ALA A 265 28.41 -34.25 27.17
N ARG A 266 28.84 -33.33 28.04
CA ARG A 266 28.78 -31.88 27.87
C ARG A 266 29.46 -31.44 26.57
N LYS A 267 28.68 -30.87 25.62
CA LYS A 267 29.22 -29.93 24.65
C LYS A 267 28.52 -28.59 24.88
N SER A 268 29.19 -27.75 25.64
CA SER A 268 28.82 -26.34 25.81
C SER A 268 29.02 -25.62 24.48
N ARG A 269 27.90 -25.23 23.81
CA ARG A 269 27.93 -24.20 22.75
C ARG A 269 27.89 -22.85 23.42
N ARG A 270 29.07 -22.21 23.53
CA ARG A 270 29.19 -20.80 23.86
C ARG A 270 28.44 -19.98 22.82
N ALA A 271 27.32 -19.41 23.21
CA ALA A 271 26.66 -18.32 22.45
C ALA A 271 27.57 -17.09 22.53
N ARG A 272 28.17 -16.73 21.41
CA ARG A 272 28.95 -15.50 21.26
C ARG A 272 27.98 -14.33 21.20
N ARG A 273 27.86 -13.62 22.30
CA ARG A 273 27.14 -12.35 22.41
C ARG A 273 27.86 -11.34 21.50
N ARG A 274 27.27 -11.04 20.32
CA ARG A 274 27.72 -9.93 19.49
C ARG A 274 27.16 -8.65 20.11
N ARG A 275 28.05 -7.79 20.60
CA ARG A 275 27.70 -6.41 20.95
C ARG A 275 27.24 -5.70 19.68
N SER A 276 26.01 -5.24 19.66
CA SER A 276 25.48 -4.29 18.68
C SER A 276 25.77 -2.88 19.20
N ASP A 277 26.98 -2.39 18.95
CA ASP A 277 27.32 -0.97 19.09
C ASP A 277 27.98 -0.55 17.79
N GLN A 278 27.14 -0.32 16.79
CA GLN A 278 27.40 0.58 15.68
C GLN A 278 26.04 1.06 15.15
N VAL A 279 25.52 2.07 15.81
CA VAL A 279 24.55 2.97 15.21
C VAL A 279 25.34 3.81 14.21
N GLU A 280 25.42 3.35 12.96
CA GLU A 280 25.84 4.20 11.85
C GLU A 280 24.76 5.26 11.67
N ARG A 281 25.15 6.51 11.96
CA ARG A 281 24.32 7.68 11.75
C ARG A 281 24.05 7.85 10.25
N PRO A 282 22.79 8.02 9.81
CA PRO A 282 22.47 8.30 8.41
C PRO A 282 22.95 9.66 7.92
N ASP A 283 23.56 10.48 8.79
CA ASP A 283 23.99 11.85 8.49
C ASP A 283 25.23 11.94 7.58
N ALA A 284 26.09 10.90 7.56
CA ALA A 284 27.31 10.92 6.76
C ALA A 284 27.06 10.80 5.22
N LEU A 285 25.95 10.16 4.81
CA LEU A 285 25.59 10.03 3.39
C LEU A 285 24.98 11.31 2.82
N PHE A 286 24.39 12.16 3.67
CA PHE A 286 23.81 13.43 3.27
C PHE A 286 24.88 14.48 2.93
N ILE A 287 25.98 14.54 3.69
CA ILE A 287 27.06 15.49 3.49
C ILE A 287 27.82 15.21 2.19
N HIS A 288 28.07 13.94 1.83
CA HIS A 288 28.75 13.58 0.60
C HIS A 288 27.95 13.88 -0.69
N ARG A 289 26.62 13.96 -0.59
CA ARG A 289 25.77 14.36 -1.72
C ARG A 289 25.73 15.88 -1.92
N PHE A 290 25.88 16.65 -0.85
CA PHE A 290 25.94 18.11 -0.92
C PHE A 290 27.23 18.62 -1.58
N ASP A 291 28.38 18.01 -1.28
CA ASP A 291 29.66 18.37 -1.90
C ASP A 291 29.66 18.20 -3.42
N LYS A 292 28.96 17.16 -3.93
CA LYS A 292 28.84 16.98 -5.39
C LYS A 292 27.94 18.01 -6.06
N ILE A 293 26.94 18.54 -5.37
CA ILE A 293 26.02 19.54 -5.94
C ILE A 293 26.69 20.92 -5.93
N LEU A 294 27.46 21.26 -4.92
CA LEU A 294 28.20 22.53 -4.84
C LEU A 294 29.35 22.58 -5.82
N SER A 295 30.04 21.44 -6.07
CA SER A 295 31.10 21.38 -7.11
C SER A 295 30.56 21.53 -8.53
N TRP A 296 29.29 21.22 -8.78
CA TRP A 296 28.62 21.45 -10.07
C TRP A 296 28.23 22.92 -10.27
N ALA A 297 27.91 23.64 -9.20
CA ALA A 297 27.58 25.06 -9.26
C ALA A 297 28.83 25.93 -9.56
N GLU A 298 30.00 25.51 -9.10
CA GLU A 298 31.26 26.18 -9.43
C GLU A 298 31.68 25.97 -10.91
N PHE A 299 31.30 24.85 -11.53
CA PHE A 299 31.62 24.56 -12.94
C PHE A 299 30.77 25.37 -13.94
N LEU A 300 29.65 25.93 -13.51
CA LEU A 300 28.75 26.73 -14.37
C LEU A 300 29.06 28.24 -14.33
N ASN A 301 29.98 28.69 -13.47
CA ASN A 301 30.37 30.11 -13.35
C ASN A 301 31.68 30.48 -14.04
N LEU A 302 32.23 29.60 -14.87
CA LEU A 302 33.42 29.87 -15.70
C LEU A 302 33.07 29.74 -17.19
N HIS A 303 32.24 30.67 -17.68
CA HIS A 303 32.32 31.21 -19.06
C HIS A 303 31.36 32.38 -19.23
#